data_b267d0ea1ed6f6826b51de55db5ba5ca
#
_entry.id   b267d0ea1ed6f6826b51de55db5ba5ca
#
_cell.length_a   1.000
_cell.length_b   1.000
_cell.length_c   1.000
_cell.angle_alpha   90.00
_cell.angle_beta   90.00
_cell.angle_gamma   90.00
#
_symmetry.space_group_name_H-M   'P 1'
#
loop_
_entity.id
_entity.type
_entity.pdbx_description
1 polymer ?
#
loop_
_entity_poly.entity_id
_entity_poly.type
_entity_poly.pdbx_seq_one_letter_code
_entity_poly.pdbx_strand_id
1 'polypeptide(L)'
;MAGLFSGATALPARSPAYAREQIGVPSWLTPYRDDAARLIEAATADQFAWDRLAELTDTYGARLTGSDNLTRAIAWATASMKADGFEKVRTEKVMGPRWVRGKESLEIVEPPHHTIPLLGLGGSMSTAPEGLEAEVMVVSSMEQLQQRSAEAKGRIVLFDVPYTNYGETVAFRSGGARMAAQHGAVGMLLRSVGPIGLRTTHTGGMQYGDEAPKIPAAAISVEDAQRIHRLVDRGRTVRVRLRMEAHFEPDVETANVIAELTGRERPEEVVLVGCHFDSWDAATGASDDAVGCIVTWEGLRLMKKLGIRPRRTVRLVLFTNEENGLRGGNAYRDKYARDAEQHVLAIESDSGVFAPAHLAFSGSESARRVISEIGTLLAGIDMQHVGPGGGGADIGPIAQLGKVPMMAYAGDSTKYFTIHHTPADTVERILPGEVSKAAASLAVMTYVVAEMPERLPK
;
A
#
# COMPACT_ATOMS: atom_id res chain seq x y z
N MET A 1 -24.24 -56.76 -26.51
CA MET A 1 -22.79 -56.90 -26.81
C MET A 1 -22.08 -55.69 -26.27
N ALA A 2 -21.28 -55.95 -25.23
CA ALA A 2 -20.51 -54.91 -24.53
C ALA A 2 -19.25 -54.58 -25.30
N GLY A 3 -18.90 -53.29 -25.38
CA GLY A 3 -17.61 -52.79 -25.84
C GLY A 3 -17.07 -51.82 -24.83
N LEU A 4 -16.18 -52.29 -23.95
CA LEU A 4 -15.37 -51.49 -23.03
C LEU A 4 -14.27 -50.80 -23.81
N PHE A 5 -14.21 -49.46 -23.75
CA PHE A 5 -13.01 -48.69 -24.09
C PHE A 5 -12.40 -48.16 -22.80
N SER A 6 -11.33 -48.83 -22.38
CA SER A 6 -10.40 -48.36 -21.35
C SER A 6 -9.38 -47.43 -22.02
N GLY A 7 -9.50 -46.13 -21.74
CA GLY A 7 -8.49 -45.13 -22.13
C GLY A 7 -7.83 -44.59 -20.88
N ALA A 8 -6.69 -45.18 -20.49
CA ALA A 8 -5.83 -44.62 -19.46
C ALA A 8 -5.09 -43.41 -20.01
N THR A 9 -5.51 -42.21 -19.67
CA THR A 9 -4.73 -40.97 -19.89
C THR A 9 -3.61 -40.89 -18.88
N ALA A 10 -2.37 -41.06 -19.34
CA ALA A 10 -1.18 -40.82 -18.55
C ALA A 10 -1.12 -39.34 -18.15
N LEU A 11 -0.99 -39.11 -16.84
CA LEU A 11 -0.69 -37.76 -16.29
C LEU A 11 0.69 -37.30 -16.82
N PRO A 12 0.84 -36.02 -17.17
CA PRO A 12 2.13 -35.52 -17.64
C PRO A 12 3.16 -35.61 -16.49
N ALA A 13 4.36 -36.04 -16.84
CA ALA A 13 5.50 -36.18 -15.94
C ALA A 13 5.76 -34.84 -15.20
N ARG A 14 5.96 -34.93 -13.89
CA ARG A 14 6.43 -33.81 -13.07
C ARG A 14 7.64 -33.16 -13.72
N SER A 15 7.59 -31.84 -13.92
CA SER A 15 8.74 -31.04 -14.30
C SER A 15 9.93 -31.37 -13.39
N PRO A 16 11.16 -31.41 -13.92
CA PRO A 16 12.34 -31.67 -13.10
C PRO A 16 12.41 -30.62 -12.00
N ALA A 17 12.50 -31.11 -10.74
CA ALA A 17 12.80 -30.27 -9.61
C ALA A 17 14.11 -29.54 -9.94
N TYR A 18 14.05 -28.22 -10.06
CA TYR A 18 15.25 -27.40 -10.06
C TYR A 18 16.05 -27.80 -8.82
N ALA A 19 17.24 -28.35 -9.03
CA ALA A 19 18.17 -28.59 -7.96
C ALA A 19 18.38 -27.24 -7.26
N ARG A 20 17.95 -27.13 -5.99
CA ARG A 20 18.26 -25.96 -5.16
C ARG A 20 19.77 -25.94 -5.05
N GLU A 21 20.44 -25.05 -5.81
CA GLU A 21 21.83 -24.71 -5.53
C GLU A 21 21.87 -24.30 -4.06
N GLN A 22 22.69 -24.97 -3.27
CA GLN A 22 22.98 -24.53 -1.91
C GLN A 22 23.76 -23.22 -2.03
N ILE A 23 23.07 -22.09 -2.00
CA ILE A 23 23.72 -20.78 -1.95
C ILE A 23 24.47 -20.74 -0.63
N GLY A 24 25.80 -20.88 -0.70
CA GLY A 24 26.67 -20.83 0.47
C GLY A 24 26.59 -19.44 1.10
N VAL A 25 26.34 -19.37 2.41
CA VAL A 25 26.34 -18.09 3.13
C VAL A 25 27.77 -17.54 3.13
N PRO A 26 28.03 -16.32 2.61
CA PRO A 26 29.36 -15.70 2.61
C PRO A 26 30.04 -15.68 3.99
N SER A 27 31.36 -15.87 4.04
CA SER A 27 32.09 -15.96 5.29
C SER A 27 32.01 -14.71 6.16
N TRP A 28 31.90 -13.52 5.58
CA TRP A 28 31.77 -12.27 6.32
C TRP A 28 30.48 -12.18 7.13
N LEU A 29 29.46 -12.96 6.77
CA LEU A 29 28.19 -13.03 7.49
C LEU A 29 28.26 -13.95 8.72
N THR A 30 29.34 -14.65 8.94
CA THR A 30 29.50 -15.58 10.09
C THR A 30 29.15 -14.92 11.45
N PRO A 31 29.57 -13.68 11.74
CA PRO A 31 29.20 -13.02 13.02
C PRO A 31 27.71 -12.73 13.21
N TYR A 32 26.92 -12.72 12.14
CA TYR A 32 25.49 -12.37 12.17
C TYR A 32 24.56 -13.58 12.17
N ARG A 33 25.10 -14.79 11.89
CA ARG A 33 24.29 -16.00 11.67
C ARG A 33 23.44 -16.38 12.87
N ASP A 34 24.02 -16.36 14.05
CA ASP A 34 23.34 -16.81 15.25
C ASP A 34 22.18 -15.87 15.61
N ASP A 35 22.40 -14.56 15.57
CA ASP A 35 21.35 -13.59 15.83
C ASP A 35 20.28 -13.57 14.72
N ALA A 36 20.67 -13.74 13.44
CA ALA A 36 19.72 -13.90 12.35
C ALA A 36 18.83 -15.14 12.53
N ALA A 37 19.44 -16.29 12.91
CA ALA A 37 18.68 -17.51 13.18
C ALA A 37 17.70 -17.33 14.37
N ARG A 38 18.14 -16.68 15.46
CA ARG A 38 17.30 -16.35 16.62
C ARG A 38 16.13 -15.43 16.25
N LEU A 39 16.36 -14.44 15.38
CA LEU A 39 15.31 -13.55 14.89
C LEU A 39 14.29 -14.32 14.06
N ILE A 40 14.73 -15.18 13.14
CA ILE A 40 13.84 -16.01 12.32
C ILE A 40 13.03 -16.97 13.19
N GLU A 41 13.69 -17.68 14.11
CA GLU A 41 13.03 -18.58 15.04
C GLU A 41 11.96 -17.84 15.86
N ALA A 42 12.32 -16.70 16.46
CA ALA A 42 11.40 -15.93 17.30
C ALA A 42 10.20 -15.35 16.53
N ALA A 43 10.41 -14.94 15.26
CA ALA A 43 9.34 -14.41 14.41
C ALA A 43 8.36 -15.51 13.96
N THR A 44 8.84 -16.77 13.87
CA THR A 44 8.03 -17.89 13.38
C THR A 44 7.51 -18.81 14.48
N ALA A 45 7.89 -18.54 15.73
CA ALA A 45 7.54 -19.38 16.89
C ALA A 45 6.06 -19.23 17.33
N ASP A 46 5.46 -18.07 17.10
CA ASP A 46 4.09 -17.75 17.50
C ASP A 46 3.38 -16.89 16.45
N GLN A 47 2.14 -16.47 16.73
CA GLN A 47 1.33 -15.62 15.85
C GLN A 47 1.19 -14.20 16.39
N PHE A 48 2.07 -13.77 17.29
CA PHE A 48 1.97 -12.49 17.97
C PHE A 48 1.82 -11.29 17.01
N ALA A 49 2.57 -11.28 15.91
CA ALA A 49 2.47 -10.21 14.92
C ALA A 49 1.08 -10.23 14.23
N TRP A 50 0.56 -11.39 13.88
CA TRP A 50 -0.77 -11.51 13.28
C TRP A 50 -1.87 -11.12 14.29
N ASP A 51 -1.77 -11.53 15.56
CA ASP A 51 -2.72 -11.16 16.60
C ASP A 51 -2.73 -9.63 16.80
N ARG A 52 -1.56 -8.97 16.75
CA ARG A 52 -1.45 -7.51 16.82
C ARG A 52 -2.04 -6.82 15.58
N LEU A 53 -1.88 -7.41 14.39
CA LEU A 53 -2.54 -6.94 13.17
C LEU A 53 -4.07 -7.01 13.32
N ALA A 54 -4.58 -8.14 13.78
CA ALA A 54 -6.00 -8.32 14.03
C ALA A 54 -6.52 -7.33 15.10
N GLU A 55 -5.78 -7.11 16.19
CA GLU A 55 -6.13 -6.10 17.19
C GLU A 55 -6.26 -4.70 16.57
N LEU A 56 -5.29 -4.30 15.71
CA LEU A 56 -5.31 -2.99 15.05
C LEU A 56 -6.53 -2.85 14.12
N THR A 57 -6.78 -3.85 13.29
CA THR A 57 -7.85 -3.79 12.28
C THR A 57 -9.24 -3.94 12.89
N ASP A 58 -9.43 -4.86 13.84
CA ASP A 58 -10.72 -5.14 14.44
C ASP A 58 -11.16 -4.07 15.45
N THR A 59 -10.19 -3.48 16.16
CA THR A 59 -10.48 -2.49 17.21
C THR A 59 -10.61 -1.07 16.68
N TYR A 60 -9.78 -0.71 15.72
CA TYR A 60 -9.68 0.67 15.20
C TYR A 60 -10.26 0.82 13.81
N GLY A 61 -10.32 -0.26 13.01
CA GLY A 61 -10.93 -0.25 11.69
C GLY A 61 -10.23 0.66 10.71
N ALA A 62 -11.01 1.27 9.83
CA ALA A 62 -10.53 2.24 8.84
C ALA A 62 -9.92 3.49 9.50
N ARG A 63 -8.76 3.93 9.03
CA ARG A 63 -7.92 4.93 9.71
C ARG A 63 -7.57 6.12 8.84
N LEU A 64 -8.52 6.60 8.02
CA LEU A 64 -8.27 7.77 7.16
C LEU A 64 -7.91 9.00 7.99
N THR A 65 -7.02 9.84 7.46
CA THR A 65 -6.59 11.08 8.12
C THR A 65 -7.79 11.94 8.55
N GLY A 66 -7.76 12.34 9.83
CA GLY A 66 -8.84 13.13 10.45
C GLY A 66 -9.97 12.29 11.06
N SER A 67 -9.88 10.96 10.98
CA SER A 67 -10.84 10.08 11.68
C SER A 67 -10.48 9.91 13.16
N ASP A 68 -11.51 9.68 13.98
CA ASP A 68 -11.33 9.30 15.39
C ASP A 68 -10.59 7.95 15.51
N ASN A 69 -10.76 7.08 14.52
CA ASN A 69 -10.11 5.78 14.48
C ASN A 69 -8.58 5.92 14.38
N LEU A 70 -8.08 6.77 13.46
CA LEU A 70 -6.65 7.02 13.36
C LEU A 70 -6.09 7.64 14.65
N THR A 71 -6.81 8.60 15.23
CA THR A 71 -6.39 9.24 16.49
C THR A 71 -6.25 8.21 17.63
N ARG A 72 -7.23 7.31 17.77
CA ARG A 72 -7.19 6.22 18.77
C ARG A 72 -6.10 5.20 18.47
N ALA A 73 -5.88 4.86 17.20
CA ALA A 73 -4.83 3.93 16.78
C ALA A 73 -3.43 4.50 17.06
N ILE A 74 -3.18 5.79 16.80
CA ILE A 74 -1.93 6.50 17.15
C ILE A 74 -1.67 6.42 18.67
N ALA A 75 -2.69 6.65 19.49
CA ALA A 75 -2.57 6.55 20.94
C ALA A 75 -2.25 5.12 21.39
N TRP A 76 -2.91 4.11 20.82
CA TRP A 76 -2.65 2.69 21.06
C TRP A 76 -1.23 2.30 20.66
N ALA A 77 -0.80 2.65 19.44
CA ALA A 77 0.54 2.34 18.97
C ALA A 77 1.62 2.95 19.87
N THR A 78 1.43 4.22 20.26
CA THR A 78 2.35 4.91 21.18
C THR A 78 2.43 4.21 22.55
N ALA A 79 1.31 3.77 23.12
CA ALA A 79 1.27 3.06 24.39
C ALA A 79 1.90 1.67 24.27
N SER A 80 1.57 0.91 23.21
CA SER A 80 2.08 -0.44 22.97
C SER A 80 3.59 -0.45 22.72
N MET A 81 4.12 0.52 21.97
CA MET A 81 5.56 0.67 21.75
C MET A 81 6.33 0.97 23.03
N LYS A 82 5.73 1.76 23.94
CA LYS A 82 6.30 1.97 25.28
C LYS A 82 6.29 0.69 26.12
N ALA A 83 5.20 -0.09 26.03
CA ALA A 83 5.09 -1.39 26.71
C ALA A 83 6.08 -2.42 26.16
N ASP A 84 6.37 -2.39 24.86
CA ASP A 84 7.42 -3.21 24.22
C ASP A 84 8.84 -2.79 24.67
N GLY A 85 8.97 -1.68 25.41
CA GLY A 85 10.22 -1.19 25.98
C GLY A 85 11.12 -0.45 25.01
N PHE A 86 10.55 0.09 23.92
CA PHE A 86 11.30 0.91 22.97
C PHE A 86 11.75 2.24 23.58
N GLU A 87 12.86 2.76 23.06
CA GLU A 87 13.42 4.03 23.46
C GLU A 87 12.82 5.17 22.61
N LYS A 88 12.80 6.37 23.19
CA LYS A 88 12.38 7.62 22.50
C LYS A 88 11.03 7.52 21.79
N VAL A 89 10.09 6.75 22.36
CA VAL A 89 8.73 6.66 21.81
C VAL A 89 8.04 8.02 21.91
N ARG A 90 7.64 8.56 20.77
CA ARG A 90 7.03 9.88 20.66
C ARG A 90 6.10 9.98 19.45
N THR A 91 5.25 10.98 19.47
CA THR A 91 4.50 11.43 18.30
C THR A 91 5.12 12.71 17.74
N GLU A 92 5.12 12.87 16.44
CA GLU A 92 5.55 14.08 15.75
C GLU A 92 4.38 14.64 14.95
N LYS A 93 3.98 15.85 15.31
CA LYS A 93 2.79 16.52 14.76
C LYS A 93 2.89 16.70 13.26
N VAL A 94 1.78 16.39 12.58
CA VAL A 94 1.57 16.59 11.15
C VAL A 94 0.20 17.25 10.96
N MET A 95 0.09 18.24 10.05
CA MET A 95 -1.19 18.79 9.63
C MET A 95 -1.60 18.11 8.32
N GLY A 96 -2.78 17.53 8.28
CA GLY A 96 -3.29 16.82 7.11
C GLY A 96 -4.73 17.23 6.75
N PRO A 97 -5.14 17.03 5.49
CA PRO A 97 -6.49 17.33 5.05
C PRO A 97 -7.50 16.38 5.72
N ARG A 98 -8.65 16.92 6.10
CA ARG A 98 -9.81 16.13 6.51
C ARG A 98 -10.82 16.09 5.37
N TRP A 99 -10.88 14.96 4.69
CA TRP A 99 -11.89 14.67 3.69
C TRP A 99 -12.88 13.67 4.26
N VAL A 100 -14.17 13.95 4.06
CA VAL A 100 -15.29 13.12 4.55
C VAL A 100 -16.07 12.61 3.35
N ARG A 101 -16.22 11.29 3.23
CA ARG A 101 -16.97 10.65 2.15
C ARG A 101 -18.47 10.95 2.23
N GLY A 102 -19.07 10.82 3.41
CA GLY A 102 -20.51 10.89 3.59
C GLY A 102 -21.25 9.71 2.95
N LYS A 103 -22.55 9.91 2.72
CA LYS A 103 -23.38 8.93 2.01
C LYS A 103 -23.22 9.06 0.50
N GLU A 104 -23.27 7.92 -0.18
CA GLU A 104 -23.13 7.89 -1.63
C GLU A 104 -23.99 6.79 -2.26
N SER A 105 -24.50 7.04 -3.45
CA SER A 105 -25.29 6.08 -4.21
C SER A 105 -25.25 6.37 -5.72
N LEU A 106 -25.32 5.31 -6.50
CA LEU A 106 -25.42 5.38 -7.96
C LEU A 106 -26.54 4.48 -8.47
N GLU A 107 -27.38 5.02 -9.32
CA GLU A 107 -28.49 4.32 -9.93
C GLU A 107 -28.50 4.55 -11.45
N ILE A 108 -28.62 3.50 -12.26
CA ILE A 108 -28.99 3.65 -13.68
C ILE A 108 -30.48 3.89 -13.74
N VAL A 109 -30.88 5.06 -14.23
CA VAL A 109 -32.30 5.45 -14.38
C VAL A 109 -32.84 5.17 -15.79
N GLU A 110 -31.93 5.04 -16.78
CA GLU A 110 -32.23 4.62 -18.14
C GLU A 110 -31.11 3.76 -18.69
N PRO A 111 -31.36 2.55 -19.25
CA PRO A 111 -32.61 1.77 -19.17
C PRO A 111 -32.92 1.29 -17.75
N PRO A 112 -34.07 0.62 -17.51
CA PRO A 112 -34.71 0.58 -16.20
C PRO A 112 -33.83 0.20 -15.02
N HIS A 113 -34.16 0.83 -13.91
CA HIS A 113 -33.54 0.95 -12.59
C HIS A 113 -32.62 -0.18 -12.13
N HIS A 114 -31.34 0.17 -11.94
CA HIS A 114 -30.37 -0.69 -11.31
C HIS A 114 -29.48 0.11 -10.36
N THR A 115 -29.43 -0.26 -9.11
CA THR A 115 -28.41 0.23 -8.18
C THR A 115 -27.05 -0.36 -8.54
N ILE A 116 -26.03 0.48 -8.59
CA ILE A 116 -24.66 0.10 -8.84
C ILE A 116 -23.82 0.40 -7.59
N PRO A 117 -23.04 -0.56 -7.09
CA PRO A 117 -22.04 -0.27 -6.07
C PRO A 117 -21.03 0.75 -6.58
N LEU A 118 -20.68 1.71 -5.73
CA LEU A 118 -19.65 2.70 -6.03
C LEU A 118 -18.82 2.98 -4.79
N LEU A 119 -17.64 3.56 -5.01
CA LEU A 119 -16.87 4.27 -3.99
C LEU A 119 -16.47 5.63 -4.56
N GLY A 120 -16.82 6.71 -3.88
CA GLY A 120 -16.31 8.03 -4.18
C GLY A 120 -14.79 8.06 -4.14
N LEU A 121 -14.17 8.77 -5.06
CA LEU A 121 -12.72 8.94 -5.04
C LEU A 121 -12.29 9.93 -3.96
N GLY A 122 -11.18 9.64 -3.29
CA GLY A 122 -10.64 10.50 -2.24
C GLY A 122 -10.31 11.89 -2.76
N GLY A 123 -10.89 12.92 -2.13
CA GLY A 123 -10.81 14.31 -2.59
C GLY A 123 -11.95 14.73 -3.51
N SER A 124 -12.91 13.84 -3.80
CA SER A 124 -14.10 14.18 -4.56
C SER A 124 -15.01 15.16 -3.82
N MET A 125 -15.92 15.77 -4.56
CA MET A 125 -16.90 16.76 -4.06
C MET A 125 -18.31 16.19 -4.07
N SER A 126 -19.21 16.81 -3.28
CA SER A 126 -20.63 16.46 -3.23
C SER A 126 -21.36 16.78 -4.53
N THR A 127 -22.49 16.11 -4.73
CA THR A 127 -23.54 16.52 -5.65
C THR A 127 -24.47 17.51 -4.94
N ALA A 128 -25.41 18.11 -5.68
CA ALA A 128 -26.58 18.75 -5.08
C ALA A 128 -27.39 17.69 -4.27
N PRO A 129 -28.20 18.12 -3.26
CA PRO A 129 -28.94 17.17 -2.42
C PRO A 129 -29.89 16.23 -3.18
N GLU A 130 -30.48 16.70 -4.29
CA GLU A 130 -31.32 15.89 -5.18
C GLU A 130 -30.52 14.88 -6.00
N GLY A 131 -29.21 15.04 -6.04
CA GLY A 131 -28.30 14.25 -6.85
C GLY A 131 -27.99 14.89 -8.19
N LEU A 132 -27.08 14.28 -8.92
CA LEU A 132 -26.68 14.61 -10.28
C LEU A 132 -27.23 13.54 -11.21
N GLU A 133 -28.17 13.95 -12.12
CA GLU A 133 -28.67 13.05 -13.15
C GLU A 133 -28.18 13.50 -14.52
N ALA A 134 -27.46 12.62 -15.22
CA ALA A 134 -26.93 12.91 -16.54
C ALA A 134 -26.73 11.64 -17.38
N GLU A 135 -26.64 11.85 -18.70
CA GLU A 135 -26.22 10.80 -19.65
C GLU A 135 -24.76 10.45 -19.46
N VAL A 136 -24.42 9.17 -19.62
CA VAL A 136 -23.05 8.67 -19.53
C VAL A 136 -22.39 8.68 -20.90
N MET A 137 -21.22 9.30 -20.98
CA MET A 137 -20.30 9.21 -22.10
C MET A 137 -19.16 8.25 -21.71
N VAL A 138 -18.96 7.18 -22.48
CA VAL A 138 -17.88 6.21 -22.22
C VAL A 138 -16.66 6.54 -23.07
N VAL A 139 -15.48 6.48 -22.43
CA VAL A 139 -14.17 6.62 -23.08
C VAL A 139 -13.19 5.60 -22.53
N SER A 140 -12.26 5.15 -23.37
CA SER A 140 -11.23 4.16 -23.02
C SER A 140 -9.81 4.74 -22.94
N SER A 141 -9.67 6.07 -23.14
CA SER A 141 -8.39 6.77 -22.95
C SER A 141 -8.60 8.29 -22.81
N MET A 142 -7.57 8.99 -22.36
CA MET A 142 -7.55 10.47 -22.29
C MET A 142 -7.61 11.08 -23.70
N GLU A 143 -6.94 10.47 -24.68
CA GLU A 143 -6.95 10.92 -26.09
C GLU A 143 -8.34 10.79 -26.69
N GLN A 144 -9.07 9.72 -26.39
CA GLN A 144 -10.46 9.55 -26.86
C GLN A 144 -11.38 10.62 -26.25
N LEU A 145 -11.19 10.95 -24.97
CA LEU A 145 -11.92 12.08 -24.34
C LEU A 145 -11.62 13.38 -25.07
N GLN A 146 -10.36 13.66 -25.36
CA GLN A 146 -9.95 14.87 -26.10
C GLN A 146 -10.56 14.96 -27.50
N GLN A 147 -10.53 13.86 -28.26
CA GLN A 147 -11.13 13.79 -29.61
C GLN A 147 -12.62 14.01 -29.61
N ARG A 148 -13.31 13.56 -28.57
CA ARG A 148 -14.76 13.65 -28.38
C ARG A 148 -15.18 14.70 -27.35
N SER A 149 -14.32 15.69 -27.09
CA SER A 149 -14.51 16.69 -26.03
C SER A 149 -15.83 17.43 -26.08
N ALA A 150 -16.34 17.76 -27.27
CA ALA A 150 -17.64 18.42 -27.43
C ALA A 150 -18.82 17.59 -26.90
N GLU A 151 -18.70 16.27 -26.86
CA GLU A 151 -19.74 15.36 -26.34
C GLU A 151 -19.76 15.30 -24.80
N ALA A 152 -18.67 15.67 -24.12
CA ALA A 152 -18.54 15.57 -22.67
C ALA A 152 -19.40 16.61 -21.93
N LYS A 153 -19.74 17.73 -22.59
CA LYS A 153 -20.48 18.85 -21.97
C LYS A 153 -21.84 18.40 -21.43
N GLY A 154 -22.04 18.58 -20.12
CA GLY A 154 -23.26 18.22 -19.41
C GLY A 154 -23.47 16.74 -19.19
N ARG A 155 -22.48 15.90 -19.48
CA ARG A 155 -22.51 14.44 -19.26
C ARG A 155 -21.64 14.01 -18.10
N ILE A 156 -21.87 12.80 -17.61
CA ILE A 156 -20.95 12.07 -16.74
C ILE A 156 -20.00 11.26 -17.65
N VAL A 157 -18.69 11.49 -17.54
CA VAL A 157 -17.69 10.74 -18.29
C VAL A 157 -17.33 9.47 -17.49
N LEU A 158 -17.50 8.32 -18.13
CA LEU A 158 -17.03 7.02 -17.62
C LEU A 158 -15.73 6.64 -18.33
N PHE A 159 -14.62 6.57 -17.58
CA PHE A 159 -13.41 5.96 -18.05
C PHE A 159 -13.47 4.44 -17.86
N ASP A 160 -13.70 3.69 -18.92
CA ASP A 160 -13.64 2.22 -18.97
C ASP A 160 -12.30 1.78 -19.56
N VAL A 161 -11.24 1.86 -18.76
CA VAL A 161 -9.88 1.54 -19.14
C VAL A 161 -9.48 0.17 -18.56
N PRO A 162 -9.09 -0.81 -19.39
CA PRO A 162 -8.62 -2.10 -18.90
C PRO A 162 -7.41 -1.96 -17.98
N TYR A 163 -7.42 -2.69 -16.88
CA TYR A 163 -6.28 -2.76 -15.98
C TYR A 163 -5.13 -3.55 -16.64
N THR A 164 -3.98 -2.93 -16.76
CA THR A 164 -2.72 -3.55 -17.22
C THR A 164 -1.76 -3.72 -16.03
N ASN A 165 -1.44 -2.63 -15.40
CA ASN A 165 -0.71 -2.55 -14.13
C ASN A 165 -1.14 -1.26 -13.41
N TYR A 166 -0.83 -1.19 -12.12
CA TYR A 166 -1.26 -0.05 -11.29
C TYR A 166 -0.66 1.28 -11.77
N GLY A 167 0.64 1.31 -12.06
CA GLY A 167 1.35 2.54 -12.44
C GLY A 167 0.79 3.22 -13.70
N GLU A 168 0.36 2.44 -14.68
CA GLU A 168 -0.25 2.97 -15.91
C GLU A 168 -1.72 3.36 -15.70
N THR A 169 -2.47 2.51 -14.99
CA THR A 169 -3.93 2.68 -14.90
C THR A 169 -4.34 3.73 -13.86
N VAL A 170 -3.54 3.96 -12.81
CA VAL A 170 -3.82 4.92 -11.74
C VAL A 170 -3.95 6.37 -12.23
N ALA A 171 -3.35 6.73 -13.37
CA ALA A 171 -3.44 8.07 -13.96
C ALA A 171 -4.90 8.48 -14.25
N PHE A 172 -5.77 7.52 -14.58
CA PHE A 172 -7.20 7.79 -14.82
C PHE A 172 -7.95 8.09 -13.52
N ARG A 173 -7.52 7.51 -12.40
CA ARG A 173 -8.04 7.87 -11.08
C ARG A 173 -7.57 9.25 -10.64
N SER A 174 -6.28 9.50 -10.69
CA SER A 174 -5.69 10.72 -10.16
C SER A 174 -6.02 11.97 -10.98
N GLY A 175 -6.13 11.86 -12.31
CA GLY A 175 -6.33 13.00 -13.22
C GLY A 175 -7.65 13.01 -14.01
N GLY A 176 -8.40 11.91 -14.02
CA GLY A 176 -9.57 11.75 -14.89
C GLY A 176 -10.67 12.79 -14.66
N ALA A 177 -10.97 13.09 -13.39
CA ALA A 177 -11.99 14.10 -13.06
C ALA A 177 -11.61 15.50 -13.55
N ARG A 178 -10.33 15.88 -13.42
CA ARG A 178 -9.81 17.15 -13.94
C ARG A 178 -9.98 17.22 -15.46
N MET A 179 -9.55 16.17 -16.16
CA MET A 179 -9.67 16.12 -17.62
C MET A 179 -11.11 16.18 -18.09
N ALA A 180 -12.01 15.43 -17.46
CA ALA A 180 -13.43 15.46 -17.78
C ALA A 180 -14.05 16.86 -17.54
N ALA A 181 -13.73 17.49 -16.41
CA ALA A 181 -14.22 18.81 -16.05
C ALA A 181 -13.77 19.91 -17.02
N GLN A 182 -12.52 19.85 -17.52
CA GLN A 182 -12.01 20.78 -18.52
C GLN A 182 -12.80 20.74 -19.83
N HIS A 183 -13.45 19.62 -20.14
CA HIS A 183 -14.33 19.47 -21.31
C HIS A 183 -15.82 19.65 -20.98
N GLY A 184 -16.14 20.18 -19.80
CA GLY A 184 -17.51 20.52 -19.41
C GLY A 184 -18.34 19.34 -18.91
N ALA A 185 -17.71 18.21 -18.58
CA ALA A 185 -18.41 17.13 -17.87
C ALA A 185 -18.90 17.61 -16.50
N VAL A 186 -20.03 17.05 -16.05
CA VAL A 186 -20.67 17.41 -14.77
C VAL A 186 -20.38 16.36 -13.67
N GLY A 187 -19.79 15.22 -14.02
CA GLY A 187 -19.35 14.18 -13.11
C GLY A 187 -18.41 13.21 -13.81
N MET A 188 -17.72 12.39 -13.04
CA MET A 188 -16.82 11.37 -13.56
C MET A 188 -17.07 10.02 -12.86
N LEU A 189 -17.16 8.98 -13.65
CA LEU A 189 -17.10 7.60 -13.18
C LEU A 189 -15.83 6.94 -13.70
N LEU A 190 -15.27 6.05 -12.89
CA LEU A 190 -14.06 5.31 -13.22
C LEU A 190 -14.32 3.81 -13.07
N ARG A 191 -13.97 3.04 -14.06
CA ARG A 191 -13.75 1.61 -13.85
C ARG A 191 -12.67 1.42 -12.79
N SER A 192 -12.96 0.63 -11.75
CA SER A 192 -12.03 0.36 -10.65
C SER A 192 -10.64 0.00 -11.14
N VAL A 193 -9.60 0.62 -10.56
CA VAL A 193 -8.18 0.41 -10.91
C VAL A 193 -7.70 -0.87 -10.25
N GLY A 194 -8.00 -1.98 -10.88
CA GLY A 194 -7.65 -3.32 -10.42
C GLY A 194 -8.12 -4.39 -11.40
N PRO A 195 -7.73 -5.65 -11.18
CA PRO A 195 -8.23 -6.77 -11.96
C PRO A 195 -9.73 -6.98 -11.75
N ILE A 196 -10.38 -7.72 -12.65
CA ILE A 196 -11.78 -8.10 -12.48
C ILE A 196 -11.94 -8.95 -11.21
N GLY A 197 -12.94 -8.67 -10.39
CA GLY A 197 -13.16 -9.41 -9.15
C GLY A 197 -14.44 -9.07 -8.40
N LEU A 198 -15.47 -9.90 -8.49
CA LEU A 198 -16.65 -9.95 -7.62
C LEU A 198 -17.38 -8.60 -7.43
N ARG A 199 -17.43 -7.78 -8.45
CA ARG A 199 -18.04 -6.44 -8.43
C ARG A 199 -17.50 -5.52 -7.32
N THR A 200 -16.24 -5.70 -6.98
CA THR A 200 -15.57 -4.89 -5.97
C THR A 200 -15.28 -3.50 -6.54
N THR A 201 -15.58 -2.47 -5.75
CA THR A 201 -15.26 -1.08 -6.07
C THR A 201 -13.96 -0.67 -5.42
N HIS A 202 -13.19 0.18 -6.10
CA HIS A 202 -11.88 0.67 -5.66
C HIS A 202 -11.96 2.17 -5.41
N THR A 203 -11.34 2.67 -4.34
CA THR A 203 -11.20 4.11 -4.09
C THR A 203 -9.75 4.57 -4.33
N GLY A 204 -9.35 5.66 -3.73
CA GLY A 204 -8.00 6.22 -3.75
C GLY A 204 -7.99 7.69 -4.11
N GLY A 205 -6.88 8.36 -3.86
CA GLY A 205 -6.72 9.80 -4.03
C GLY A 205 -6.84 10.28 -5.48
N MET A 206 -7.45 11.45 -5.66
CA MET A 206 -7.52 12.17 -6.91
C MET A 206 -7.23 13.65 -6.72
N GLN A 207 -6.93 14.37 -7.80
CA GLN A 207 -6.62 15.78 -7.77
C GLN A 207 -7.33 16.52 -8.91
N TYR A 208 -7.97 17.66 -8.59
CA TYR A 208 -8.58 18.53 -9.59
C TYR A 208 -7.57 19.47 -10.27
N GLY A 209 -6.50 19.84 -9.56
CA GLY A 209 -5.70 21.00 -9.91
C GLY A 209 -6.42 22.32 -9.61
N ASP A 210 -5.75 23.44 -9.82
CA ASP A 210 -6.25 24.77 -9.42
C ASP A 210 -7.25 25.37 -10.43
N GLU A 211 -7.18 24.98 -11.70
CA GLU A 211 -7.90 25.63 -12.80
C GLU A 211 -9.17 24.89 -13.25
N ALA A 212 -9.32 23.61 -12.90
CA ALA A 212 -10.49 22.83 -13.33
C ALA A 212 -11.68 22.97 -12.37
N PRO A 213 -12.92 23.03 -12.88
CA PRO A 213 -14.09 22.91 -12.02
C PRO A 213 -14.06 21.60 -11.24
N LYS A 214 -14.47 21.65 -9.98
CA LYS A 214 -14.57 20.45 -9.14
C LYS A 214 -15.89 19.75 -9.41
N ILE A 215 -15.84 18.54 -9.93
CA ILE A 215 -17.00 17.70 -10.24
C ILE A 215 -17.00 16.44 -9.37
N PRO A 216 -18.17 15.86 -9.01
CA PRO A 216 -18.22 14.60 -8.28
C PRO A 216 -17.58 13.48 -9.09
N ALA A 217 -16.79 12.64 -8.41
CA ALA A 217 -16.04 11.56 -9.02
C ALA A 217 -16.06 10.29 -8.16
N ALA A 218 -16.38 9.16 -8.76
CA ALA A 218 -16.47 7.87 -8.08
C ALA A 218 -16.00 6.72 -8.97
N ALA A 219 -15.55 5.65 -8.35
CA ALA A 219 -15.26 4.40 -9.05
C ALA A 219 -16.45 3.42 -8.93
N ILE A 220 -16.68 2.68 -10.00
CA ILE A 220 -17.62 1.57 -10.07
C ILE A 220 -16.87 0.28 -10.39
N SER A 221 -17.52 -0.87 -10.17
CA SER A 221 -16.89 -2.16 -10.47
C SER A 221 -16.50 -2.29 -11.96
N VAL A 222 -15.53 -3.17 -12.22
CA VAL A 222 -15.15 -3.52 -13.60
C VAL A 222 -16.35 -4.04 -14.38
N GLU A 223 -17.16 -4.88 -13.76
CA GLU A 223 -18.33 -5.51 -14.36
C GLU A 223 -19.41 -4.49 -14.73
N ASP A 224 -19.66 -3.51 -13.84
CA ASP A 224 -20.67 -2.48 -14.09
C ASP A 224 -20.19 -1.46 -15.14
N ALA A 225 -18.91 -1.07 -15.13
CA ALA A 225 -18.32 -0.24 -16.16
C ALA A 225 -18.45 -0.87 -17.56
N GLN A 226 -18.07 -2.14 -17.68
CA GLN A 226 -18.21 -2.90 -18.92
C GLN A 226 -19.67 -3.10 -19.34
N ARG A 227 -20.59 -3.24 -18.38
CA ARG A 227 -22.02 -3.32 -18.68
C ARG A 227 -22.53 -2.02 -19.29
N ILE A 228 -22.16 -0.87 -18.70
CA ILE A 228 -22.53 0.46 -19.24
C ILE A 228 -21.93 0.62 -20.64
N HIS A 229 -20.66 0.27 -20.82
CA HIS A 229 -20.00 0.35 -22.13
C HIS A 229 -20.73 -0.46 -23.19
N ARG A 230 -21.05 -1.72 -22.92
CA ARG A 230 -21.82 -2.56 -23.88
C ARG A 230 -23.21 -2.04 -24.21
N LEU A 231 -23.86 -1.30 -23.31
CA LEU A 231 -25.14 -0.65 -23.59
C LEU A 231 -24.96 0.53 -24.55
N VAL A 232 -23.96 1.37 -24.29
CA VAL A 232 -23.63 2.51 -25.16
C VAL A 232 -23.20 2.05 -26.55
N ASP A 233 -22.37 1.01 -26.69
CA ASP A 233 -21.95 0.43 -27.96
C ASP A 233 -23.13 -0.10 -28.81
N ARG A 234 -24.22 -0.52 -28.15
CA ARG A 234 -25.45 -0.94 -28.81
C ARG A 234 -26.38 0.24 -29.15
N GLY A 235 -25.90 1.47 -29.03
CA GLY A 235 -26.65 2.68 -29.31
C GLY A 235 -27.74 3.01 -28.26
N ARG A 236 -27.64 2.42 -27.04
CA ARG A 236 -28.59 2.73 -25.96
C ARG A 236 -28.10 3.96 -25.19
N THR A 237 -28.99 4.88 -24.96
CA THR A 237 -28.75 5.95 -23.99
C THR A 237 -28.66 5.33 -22.58
N VAL A 238 -27.60 5.64 -21.85
CA VAL A 238 -27.46 5.30 -20.44
C VAL A 238 -27.46 6.59 -19.64
N ARG A 239 -28.44 6.71 -18.75
CA ARG A 239 -28.57 7.85 -17.82
C ARG A 239 -28.44 7.35 -16.40
N VAL A 240 -27.64 8.03 -15.59
CA VAL A 240 -27.42 7.67 -14.19
C VAL A 240 -27.78 8.82 -13.27
N ARG A 241 -28.16 8.46 -12.04
CA ARG A 241 -28.32 9.41 -10.92
C ARG A 241 -27.25 9.10 -9.88
N LEU A 242 -26.33 10.04 -9.70
CA LEU A 242 -25.24 10.00 -8.72
C LEU A 242 -25.59 10.91 -7.54
N ARG A 243 -25.46 10.40 -6.32
CA ARG A 243 -25.51 11.17 -5.08
C ARG A 243 -24.25 10.96 -4.29
N MET A 244 -23.63 12.04 -3.85
CA MET A 244 -22.42 12.04 -3.04
C MET A 244 -22.49 13.21 -2.05
N GLU A 245 -22.11 12.95 -0.79
CA GLU A 245 -22.00 13.97 0.27
C GLU A 245 -20.53 14.35 0.54
N ALA A 246 -19.61 13.87 -0.28
CA ALA A 246 -18.17 14.05 -0.10
C ALA A 246 -17.77 15.53 -0.03
N HIS A 247 -16.98 15.87 0.98
CA HIS A 247 -16.53 17.25 1.20
C HIS A 247 -15.24 17.31 2.01
N PHE A 248 -14.58 18.47 1.98
CA PHE A 248 -13.47 18.77 2.86
C PHE A 248 -13.94 19.56 4.07
N GLU A 249 -13.38 19.22 5.21
CA GLU A 249 -13.40 20.01 6.43
C GLU A 249 -12.05 20.73 6.61
N PRO A 250 -11.90 21.63 7.59
CA PRO A 250 -10.60 22.23 7.88
C PRO A 250 -9.53 21.17 8.19
N ASP A 251 -8.28 21.45 7.79
CA ASP A 251 -7.15 20.60 8.09
C ASP A 251 -7.04 20.29 9.58
N VAL A 252 -6.66 19.08 9.91
CA VAL A 252 -6.58 18.57 11.28
C VAL A 252 -5.18 18.16 11.64
N GLU A 253 -4.95 18.12 12.95
CA GLU A 253 -3.72 17.58 13.52
C GLU A 253 -3.79 16.05 13.53
N THR A 254 -2.74 15.43 13.02
CA THR A 254 -2.42 14.02 13.12
C THR A 254 -0.94 13.90 13.51
N ALA A 255 -0.36 12.69 13.53
CA ALA A 255 1.04 12.55 13.91
C ALA A 255 1.69 11.28 13.34
N ASN A 256 2.97 11.37 12.98
CA ASN A 256 3.82 10.20 12.88
C ASN A 256 4.10 9.63 14.27
N VAL A 257 4.10 8.29 14.40
CA VAL A 257 4.54 7.62 15.64
C VAL A 257 5.95 7.10 15.44
N ILE A 258 6.85 7.46 16.33
CA ILE A 258 8.28 7.13 16.22
C ILE A 258 8.75 6.38 17.45
N ALA A 259 9.54 5.32 17.22
CA ALA A 259 10.24 4.58 18.26
C ALA A 259 11.66 4.25 17.80
N GLU A 260 12.57 4.04 18.73
CA GLU A 260 13.96 3.73 18.43
C GLU A 260 14.49 2.56 19.26
N LEU A 261 15.43 1.82 18.67
CA LEU A 261 16.46 1.08 19.37
C LEU A 261 17.77 1.85 19.18
N THR A 262 18.20 2.57 20.20
CA THR A 262 19.39 3.43 20.08
C THR A 262 20.65 2.60 19.89
N GLY A 263 21.43 2.94 18.87
CA GLY A 263 22.69 2.27 18.53
C GLY A 263 23.70 2.33 19.68
N ARG A 264 24.48 1.25 19.86
CA ARG A 264 25.47 1.17 20.94
C ARG A 264 26.79 1.87 20.63
N GLU A 265 27.13 2.07 19.34
CA GLU A 265 28.43 2.63 18.91
C GLU A 265 28.29 3.87 18.01
N ARG A 266 27.28 3.87 17.13
CA ARG A 266 27.02 4.94 16.16
C ARG A 266 25.55 5.37 16.22
N PRO A 267 25.11 5.93 17.35
CA PRO A 267 23.70 6.26 17.56
C PRO A 267 23.16 7.35 16.60
N GLU A 268 24.04 8.13 15.99
CA GLU A 268 23.69 9.14 14.97
C GLU A 268 23.37 8.52 13.60
N GLU A 269 23.92 7.34 13.29
CA GLU A 269 23.62 6.63 12.04
C GLU A 269 22.29 5.85 12.21
N VAL A 270 21.40 6.01 11.24
CA VAL A 270 20.01 5.50 11.33
C VAL A 270 19.72 4.50 10.22
N VAL A 271 19.24 3.33 10.58
CA VAL A 271 18.45 2.47 9.71
C VAL A 271 16.99 2.82 9.94
N LEU A 272 16.36 3.46 8.96
CA LEU A 272 14.96 3.83 8.98
C LEU A 272 14.11 2.65 8.54
N VAL A 273 13.08 2.34 9.31
CA VAL A 273 12.08 1.31 8.97
C VAL A 273 10.70 1.95 9.10
N GLY A 274 9.89 1.87 8.08
CA GLY A 274 8.62 2.59 8.02
C GLY A 274 7.49 1.84 7.32
N CYS A 275 6.32 2.42 7.44
CA CYS A 275 5.04 2.03 6.87
C CYS A 275 4.09 3.22 6.97
N HIS A 276 2.96 3.23 6.27
CA HIS A 276 1.92 4.22 6.60
C HIS A 276 0.84 3.65 7.53
N PHE A 277 0.42 4.46 8.48
CA PHE A 277 -0.48 4.03 9.56
C PHE A 277 -1.94 4.38 9.31
N ASP A 278 -2.18 5.35 8.43
CA ASP A 278 -3.53 5.63 7.92
C ASP A 278 -3.94 4.59 6.87
N SER A 279 -5.20 4.59 6.50
CA SER A 279 -5.78 3.75 5.46
C SER A 279 -6.99 4.44 4.87
N TRP A 280 -7.44 4.02 3.70
CA TRP A 280 -8.75 4.42 3.19
C TRP A 280 -9.88 3.97 4.11
N ASP A 281 -11.00 4.68 4.02
CA ASP A 281 -12.23 4.43 4.79
C ASP A 281 -13.12 3.32 4.19
N ALA A 282 -12.65 2.66 3.14
CA ALA A 282 -13.39 1.61 2.44
C ALA A 282 -13.41 0.28 3.20
N ALA A 283 -12.35 -0.02 3.97
CA ALA A 283 -12.16 -1.23 4.76
C ALA A 283 -11.26 -0.96 5.96
N THR A 284 -10.74 -2.04 6.58
CA THR A 284 -9.84 -1.91 7.74
C THR A 284 -8.40 -1.58 7.36
N GLY A 285 -8.05 -1.58 6.06
CA GLY A 285 -6.69 -1.34 5.58
C GLY A 285 -5.71 -2.35 6.15
N ALA A 286 -6.03 -3.64 6.04
CA ALA A 286 -5.23 -4.70 6.63
C ALA A 286 -3.95 -4.96 5.83
N SER A 287 -4.05 -4.99 4.48
CA SER A 287 -2.89 -5.14 3.59
C SER A 287 -2.28 -3.79 3.20
N ASP A 288 -3.05 -2.69 3.31
CA ASP A 288 -2.72 -1.33 2.92
C ASP A 288 -3.04 -0.34 4.07
N ASP A 289 -2.15 -0.06 5.06
CA ASP A 289 -0.85 -0.72 5.25
C ASP A 289 -0.66 -1.16 6.71
N ALA A 290 -1.74 -1.67 7.36
CA ALA A 290 -1.63 -2.15 8.74
C ALA A 290 -0.57 -3.25 8.86
N VAL A 291 -0.54 -4.22 7.91
CA VAL A 291 0.42 -5.32 7.99
C VAL A 291 1.85 -4.87 7.83
N GLY A 292 2.14 -3.90 6.96
CA GLY A 292 3.48 -3.32 6.83
C GLY A 292 3.94 -2.67 8.12
N CYS A 293 3.04 -1.94 8.79
CA CYS A 293 3.31 -1.37 10.10
C CYS A 293 3.62 -2.44 11.15
N ILE A 294 2.85 -3.52 11.19
CA ILE A 294 3.04 -4.58 12.17
C ILE A 294 4.33 -5.37 11.94
N VAL A 295 4.67 -5.72 10.68
CA VAL A 295 5.89 -6.50 10.41
C VAL A 295 7.18 -5.71 10.64
N THR A 296 7.17 -4.42 10.36
CA THR A 296 8.28 -3.51 10.65
C THR A 296 8.46 -3.30 12.15
N TRP A 297 7.36 -3.08 12.86
CA TRP A 297 7.35 -2.97 14.33
C TRP A 297 7.82 -4.26 15.01
N GLU A 298 7.32 -5.41 14.55
CA GLU A 298 7.70 -6.72 15.09
C GLU A 298 9.21 -6.97 14.95
N GLY A 299 9.81 -6.57 13.83
CA GLY A 299 11.26 -6.66 13.65
C GLY A 299 12.05 -5.99 14.78
N LEU A 300 11.65 -4.77 15.19
CA LEU A 300 12.28 -4.07 16.30
C LEU A 300 11.98 -4.74 17.65
N ARG A 301 10.71 -5.18 17.84
CA ARG A 301 10.29 -5.86 19.07
C ARG A 301 11.10 -7.13 19.32
N LEU A 302 11.34 -7.91 18.28
CA LEU A 302 12.13 -9.12 18.37
C LEU A 302 13.58 -8.82 18.72
N MET A 303 14.23 -7.83 18.09
CA MET A 303 15.56 -7.40 18.49
C MET A 303 15.62 -7.02 19.98
N LYS A 304 14.65 -6.23 20.43
CA LYS A 304 14.55 -5.83 21.86
C LYS A 304 14.37 -7.04 22.78
N LYS A 305 13.42 -7.93 22.46
CA LYS A 305 13.11 -9.15 23.23
C LYS A 305 14.30 -10.08 23.37
N LEU A 306 15.12 -10.20 22.31
CA LEU A 306 16.29 -11.05 22.27
C LEU A 306 17.56 -10.39 22.81
N GLY A 307 17.49 -9.13 23.27
CA GLY A 307 18.62 -8.37 23.75
C GLY A 307 19.64 -7.97 22.66
N ILE A 308 19.22 -8.00 21.40
CA ILE A 308 20.03 -7.58 20.26
C ILE A 308 20.03 -6.05 20.17
N ARG A 309 21.20 -5.45 20.37
CA ARG A 309 21.39 -4.00 20.27
C ARG A 309 22.44 -3.69 19.21
N PRO A 310 22.02 -3.30 17.98
CA PRO A 310 22.96 -3.06 16.89
C PRO A 310 23.84 -1.83 17.12
N ARG A 311 24.88 -1.67 16.30
CA ARG A 311 25.82 -0.53 16.34
C ARG A 311 25.11 0.79 16.06
N ARG A 312 24.21 0.78 15.07
CA ARG A 312 23.44 1.93 14.61
C ARG A 312 22.05 1.95 15.21
N THR A 313 21.46 3.11 15.28
CA THR A 313 20.07 3.28 15.67
C THR A 313 19.15 2.67 14.61
N VAL A 314 18.22 1.84 15.05
CA VAL A 314 17.07 1.44 14.24
C VAL A 314 15.89 2.33 14.66
N ARG A 315 15.36 3.07 13.69
CA ARG A 315 14.21 3.97 13.90
C ARG A 315 13.01 3.45 13.15
N LEU A 316 11.95 3.13 13.88
CA LEU A 316 10.64 2.82 13.34
C LEU A 316 9.83 4.10 13.24
N VAL A 317 9.17 4.29 12.10
CA VAL A 317 8.22 5.38 11.88
C VAL A 317 6.93 4.80 11.31
N LEU A 318 5.81 4.97 12.01
CA LEU A 318 4.49 4.80 11.46
C LEU A 318 4.08 6.17 10.91
N PHE A 319 4.14 6.30 9.60
CA PHE A 319 3.81 7.55 8.92
C PHE A 319 2.30 7.78 8.89
N THR A 320 1.88 9.01 8.88
CA THR A 320 0.48 9.40 8.78
C THR A 320 0.21 10.14 7.48
N ASN A 321 -1.02 10.07 6.99
CA ASN A 321 -1.47 10.80 5.81
C ASN A 321 -0.70 10.45 4.51
N GLU A 322 -0.38 9.20 4.29
CA GLU A 322 0.13 8.72 3.00
C GLU A 322 -0.99 8.80 1.96
N GLU A 323 -2.13 8.17 2.23
CA GLU A 323 -3.24 7.88 1.34
C GLU A 323 -3.82 9.11 0.63
N ASN A 324 -3.85 10.25 1.32
CA ASN A 324 -4.46 11.46 0.78
C ASN A 324 -3.61 12.72 0.96
N GLY A 325 -2.26 12.58 0.99
CA GLY A 325 -1.44 13.78 1.06
C GLY A 325 0.05 13.64 1.22
N LEU A 326 0.57 12.49 1.64
CA LEU A 326 1.99 12.23 1.89
C LEU A 326 2.61 13.24 2.89
N ARG A 327 1.80 13.75 3.84
CA ARG A 327 2.23 14.79 4.77
C ARG A 327 3.19 14.25 5.82
N GLY A 328 3.03 12.98 6.24
CA GLY A 328 3.88 12.32 7.22
C GLY A 328 5.32 12.18 6.76
N GLY A 329 5.53 11.61 5.57
CA GLY A 329 6.85 11.45 4.96
C GLY A 329 7.53 12.79 4.69
N ASN A 330 6.77 13.78 4.18
CA ASN A 330 7.30 15.13 3.96
C ASN A 330 7.70 15.83 5.28
N ALA A 331 6.88 15.73 6.32
CA ALA A 331 7.20 16.33 7.63
C ALA A 331 8.44 15.67 8.26
N TYR A 332 8.60 14.35 8.09
CA TYR A 332 9.81 13.63 8.51
C TYR A 332 11.04 14.14 7.78
N ARG A 333 11.00 14.23 6.44
CA ARG A 333 12.08 14.83 5.64
C ARG A 333 12.47 16.22 6.13
N ASP A 334 11.49 17.09 6.31
CA ASP A 334 11.74 18.49 6.69
C ASP A 334 12.39 18.60 8.06
N LYS A 335 11.93 17.79 9.02
CA LYS A 335 12.48 17.75 10.37
C LYS A 335 13.89 17.20 10.42
N TYR A 336 14.19 16.16 9.65
CA TYR A 336 15.49 15.47 9.65
C TYR A 336 16.38 15.85 8.46
N ALA A 337 16.06 16.94 7.76
CA ALA A 337 16.78 17.37 6.55
C ALA A 337 18.29 17.55 6.76
N ARG A 338 18.70 18.07 7.94
CA ARG A 338 20.12 18.26 8.28
C ARG A 338 20.88 16.95 8.49
N ASP A 339 20.18 15.92 8.89
CA ASP A 339 20.71 14.61 9.23
C ASP A 339 20.34 13.56 8.18
N ALA A 340 19.86 13.98 7.00
CA ALA A 340 19.41 13.08 5.94
C ALA A 340 20.51 12.08 5.54
N GLU A 341 21.77 12.51 5.45
CA GLU A 341 22.92 11.67 5.11
C GLU A 341 23.32 10.67 6.23
N GLN A 342 22.81 10.84 7.43
CA GLN A 342 23.00 9.88 8.52
C GLN A 342 22.12 8.63 8.38
N HIS A 343 21.10 8.68 7.53
CA HIS A 343 20.34 7.48 7.19
C HIS A 343 21.21 6.59 6.30
N VAL A 344 21.36 5.33 6.70
CA VAL A 344 22.23 4.36 6.00
C VAL A 344 21.44 3.40 5.12
N LEU A 345 20.18 3.19 5.45
CA LEU A 345 19.18 2.44 4.67
C LEU A 345 17.80 2.94 5.11
N ALA A 346 16.88 3.06 4.16
CA ALA A 346 15.47 3.28 4.43
C ALA A 346 14.64 2.10 3.90
N ILE A 347 13.80 1.54 4.75
CA ILE A 347 12.98 0.36 4.45
C ILE A 347 11.53 0.76 4.63
N GLU A 348 10.67 0.45 3.65
CA GLU A 348 9.23 0.59 3.77
C GLU A 348 8.55 -0.72 3.36
N SER A 349 7.52 -1.10 4.12
CA SER A 349 6.66 -2.24 3.79
C SER A 349 5.27 -1.69 3.50
N ASP A 350 4.91 -1.62 2.21
CA ASP A 350 3.66 -1.04 1.70
C ASP A 350 3.27 -1.72 0.38
N SER A 351 3.12 -3.03 0.42
CA SER A 351 2.70 -3.85 -0.74
C SER A 351 2.04 -5.15 -0.28
N GLY A 352 1.52 -5.18 0.93
CA GLY A 352 1.06 -6.40 1.58
C GLY A 352 2.18 -7.42 1.81
N VAL A 353 1.81 -8.61 2.29
CA VAL A 353 2.77 -9.69 2.62
C VAL A 353 2.51 -10.99 1.86
N PHE A 354 1.69 -10.95 0.82
CA PHE A 354 1.23 -12.12 0.07
C PHE A 354 2.37 -12.91 -0.57
N ALA A 355 2.35 -14.23 -0.42
CA ALA A 355 3.29 -15.11 -1.10
C ALA A 355 2.87 -15.41 -2.56
N PRO A 356 3.81 -15.56 -3.52
CA PRO A 356 5.26 -15.48 -3.32
C PRO A 356 5.74 -14.05 -3.07
N ALA A 357 6.76 -13.91 -2.22
CA ALA A 357 7.31 -12.61 -1.87
C ALA A 357 8.84 -12.60 -2.04
N HIS A 358 9.41 -11.41 -2.11
CA HIS A 358 10.85 -11.19 -2.17
C HIS A 358 11.20 -9.84 -1.54
N LEU A 359 12.48 -9.56 -1.38
CA LEU A 359 12.97 -8.24 -1.01
C LEU A 359 13.31 -7.46 -2.28
N ALA A 360 12.95 -6.19 -2.34
CA ALA A 360 13.27 -5.31 -3.45
C ALA A 360 14.23 -4.21 -2.97
N PHE A 361 15.25 -3.89 -3.76
CA PHE A 361 16.29 -2.95 -3.37
C PHE A 361 16.63 -1.93 -4.48
N SER A 362 16.72 -0.67 -4.08
CA SER A 362 17.19 0.47 -4.88
C SER A 362 18.43 1.09 -4.25
N GLY A 363 19.53 1.11 -5.00
CA GLY A 363 20.82 1.64 -4.57
C GLY A 363 21.91 1.31 -5.58
N SER A 364 23.17 1.53 -5.22
CA SER A 364 24.29 1.18 -6.07
C SER A 364 24.38 -0.34 -6.31
N GLU A 365 25.05 -0.75 -7.37
CA GLU A 365 25.23 -2.17 -7.66
C GLU A 365 26.06 -2.88 -6.56
N SER A 366 27.04 -2.15 -5.99
CA SER A 366 27.84 -2.67 -4.87
C SER A 366 27.01 -2.86 -3.60
N ALA A 367 26.10 -1.92 -3.28
CA ALA A 367 25.16 -2.09 -2.17
C ALA A 367 24.20 -3.26 -2.42
N ARG A 368 23.69 -3.40 -3.65
CA ARG A 368 22.80 -4.51 -4.02
C ARG A 368 23.47 -5.87 -3.78
N ARG A 369 24.76 -6.01 -4.11
CA ARG A 369 25.51 -7.24 -3.84
C ARG A 369 25.55 -7.54 -2.34
N VAL A 370 25.86 -6.57 -1.50
CA VAL A 370 25.86 -6.73 -0.04
C VAL A 370 24.48 -7.15 0.47
N ILE A 371 23.42 -6.48 0.03
CA ILE A 371 22.04 -6.80 0.42
C ILE A 371 21.64 -8.22 -0.06
N SER A 372 22.03 -8.61 -1.28
CA SER A 372 21.76 -9.96 -1.79
C SER A 372 22.52 -11.03 -1.01
N GLU A 373 23.75 -10.75 -0.58
CA GLU A 373 24.52 -11.66 0.29
C GLU A 373 23.84 -11.78 1.67
N ILE A 374 23.37 -10.68 2.27
CA ILE A 374 22.58 -10.73 3.52
C ILE A 374 21.34 -11.60 3.33
N GLY A 375 20.66 -11.47 2.20
CA GLY A 375 19.49 -12.28 1.85
C GLY A 375 19.75 -13.79 1.98
N THR A 376 20.99 -14.28 1.79
CA THR A 376 21.30 -15.71 1.94
C THR A 376 21.01 -16.26 3.34
N LEU A 377 20.99 -15.41 4.38
CA LEU A 377 20.60 -15.77 5.74
C LEU A 377 19.10 -16.17 5.85
N LEU A 378 18.28 -15.75 4.88
CA LEU A 378 16.85 -15.99 4.83
C LEU A 378 16.48 -17.23 4.00
N ALA A 379 17.46 -18.01 3.53
CA ALA A 379 17.21 -19.19 2.68
C ALA A 379 16.31 -20.24 3.35
N GLY A 380 16.39 -20.36 4.69
CA GLY A 380 15.57 -21.30 5.47
C GLY A 380 14.07 -21.00 5.44
N ILE A 381 13.69 -19.75 5.10
CA ILE A 381 12.29 -19.30 4.99
C ILE A 381 11.91 -18.88 3.57
N ASP A 382 12.68 -19.26 2.56
CA ASP A 382 12.46 -18.95 1.13
C ASP A 382 12.34 -17.42 0.85
N MET A 383 13.19 -16.60 1.49
CA MET A 383 13.23 -15.13 1.34
C MET A 383 14.60 -14.58 0.96
N GLN A 384 15.47 -15.44 0.41
CA GLN A 384 16.83 -15.07 0.01
C GLN A 384 16.91 -14.21 -1.26
N HIS A 385 15.82 -14.08 -2.01
CA HIS A 385 15.83 -13.35 -3.27
C HIS A 385 15.72 -11.84 -3.02
N VAL A 386 16.61 -11.07 -3.68
CA VAL A 386 16.59 -9.61 -3.69
C VAL A 386 16.46 -9.12 -5.13
N GLY A 387 15.27 -8.62 -5.47
CA GLY A 387 14.97 -8.05 -6.79
C GLY A 387 15.38 -6.58 -6.93
N PRO A 388 15.29 -6.03 -8.14
CA PRO A 388 15.41 -4.60 -8.38
C PRO A 388 14.16 -3.84 -7.92
N GLY A 389 14.29 -2.52 -7.74
CA GLY A 389 13.23 -1.69 -7.19
C GLY A 389 13.22 -1.79 -5.67
N GLY A 390 12.53 -0.98 -5.01
CA GLY A 390 12.48 -0.90 -3.55
C GLY A 390 12.39 0.56 -3.16
N GLY A 391 11.67 0.81 -2.11
CA GLY A 391 11.33 2.14 -1.65
C GLY A 391 9.88 2.17 -1.23
N GLY A 392 9.39 3.33 -0.95
CA GLY A 392 8.02 3.60 -0.61
C GLY A 392 7.77 5.10 -0.64
N ALA A 393 6.51 5.47 -0.58
CA ALA A 393 6.10 6.86 -0.73
C ALA A 393 6.59 7.71 0.44
N ASP A 394 6.56 7.19 1.65
CA ASP A 394 6.88 7.93 2.86
C ASP A 394 8.38 8.09 3.11
N ILE A 395 9.18 7.06 2.80
CA ILE A 395 10.64 7.14 2.94
C ILE A 395 11.31 7.84 1.76
N GLY A 396 10.64 7.91 0.61
CA GLY A 396 11.14 8.52 -0.62
C GLY A 396 11.70 9.93 -0.42
N PRO A 397 10.98 10.84 0.23
CA PRO A 397 11.43 12.23 0.41
C PRO A 397 12.75 12.37 1.18
N ILE A 398 12.95 11.63 2.26
CA ILE A 398 14.21 11.67 3.04
C ILE A 398 15.33 10.92 2.30
N ALA A 399 15.00 9.80 1.66
CA ALA A 399 15.96 9.01 0.91
C ALA A 399 16.53 9.79 -0.29
N GLN A 400 15.68 10.52 -1.02
CA GLN A 400 16.13 11.39 -2.11
C GLN A 400 17.07 12.48 -1.61
N LEU A 401 16.73 13.15 -0.50
CA LEU A 401 17.52 14.23 0.08
C LEU A 401 18.89 13.74 0.55
N GLY A 402 18.95 12.60 1.26
CA GLY A 402 20.19 12.03 1.82
C GLY A 402 20.94 11.10 0.86
N LYS A 403 20.42 10.85 -0.34
CA LYS A 403 20.91 9.81 -1.27
C LYS A 403 21.06 8.46 -0.58
N VAL A 404 20.00 8.07 0.16
CA VAL A 404 19.94 6.87 0.96
C VAL A 404 19.43 5.71 0.10
N PRO A 405 20.08 4.53 0.13
CA PRO A 405 19.51 3.35 -0.52
C PRO A 405 18.18 2.96 0.14
N MET A 406 17.28 2.39 -0.66
CA MET A 406 15.95 2.00 -0.20
C MET A 406 15.71 0.50 -0.39
N MET A 407 14.91 -0.07 0.49
CA MET A 407 14.47 -1.46 0.41
C MET A 407 12.96 -1.55 0.72
N ALA A 408 12.30 -2.54 0.12
CA ALA A 408 10.92 -2.88 0.42
C ALA A 408 10.74 -4.39 0.57
N TYR A 409 9.73 -4.78 1.34
CA TYR A 409 9.16 -6.12 1.24
C TYR A 409 8.15 -6.11 0.10
N ALA A 410 8.33 -6.96 -0.89
CA ALA A 410 7.49 -7.04 -2.07
C ALA A 410 6.70 -8.35 -2.08
N GLY A 411 5.42 -8.27 -1.78
CA GLY A 411 4.47 -9.37 -1.87
C GLY A 411 3.97 -9.62 -3.30
N ASP A 412 3.12 -10.63 -3.46
CA ASP A 412 2.45 -10.93 -4.73
C ASP A 412 1.48 -9.81 -5.11
N SER A 413 1.89 -8.95 -6.02
CA SER A 413 1.10 -7.83 -6.49
C SER A 413 -0.21 -8.26 -7.18
N THR A 414 -0.28 -9.49 -7.71
CA THR A 414 -1.51 -10.00 -8.35
C THR A 414 -2.60 -10.27 -7.32
N LYS A 415 -2.24 -10.63 -6.08
CA LYS A 415 -3.15 -10.77 -4.96
C LYS A 415 -3.46 -9.41 -4.32
N TYR A 416 -2.42 -8.60 -4.09
CA TYR A 416 -2.55 -7.28 -3.49
C TYR A 416 -3.55 -6.40 -4.23
N PHE A 417 -3.40 -6.22 -5.55
CA PHE A 417 -4.30 -5.36 -6.33
C PHE A 417 -5.71 -5.92 -6.55
N THR A 418 -6.03 -7.12 -6.07
CA THR A 418 -7.43 -7.59 -6.01
C THR A 418 -8.21 -6.96 -4.87
N ILE A 419 -7.54 -6.49 -3.82
CA ILE A 419 -8.17 -5.97 -2.59
C ILE A 419 -7.73 -4.56 -2.20
N HIS A 420 -6.57 -4.11 -2.69
CA HIS A 420 -6.01 -2.77 -2.45
C HIS A 420 -7.05 -1.67 -2.72
N HIS A 421 -7.27 -0.79 -1.76
CA HIS A 421 -8.25 0.30 -1.79
C HIS A 421 -9.73 -0.14 -1.99
N THR A 422 -10.08 -1.35 -1.59
CA THR A 422 -11.43 -1.90 -1.74
C THR A 422 -12.03 -2.30 -0.40
N PRO A 423 -13.37 -2.52 -0.32
CA PRO A 423 -13.99 -3.07 0.88
C PRO A 423 -13.52 -4.48 1.27
N ALA A 424 -12.72 -5.14 0.42
CA ALA A 424 -12.19 -6.48 0.67
C ALA A 424 -10.81 -6.48 1.36
N ASP A 425 -10.23 -5.31 1.68
CA ASP A 425 -8.97 -5.24 2.40
C ASP A 425 -9.17 -5.43 3.91
N THR A 426 -9.26 -6.69 4.29
CA THR A 426 -9.54 -7.14 5.67
C THR A 426 -8.53 -8.21 6.12
N VAL A 427 -8.38 -8.37 7.42
CA VAL A 427 -7.36 -9.25 8.02
C VAL A 427 -7.49 -10.71 7.61
N GLU A 428 -8.70 -11.17 7.29
CA GLU A 428 -8.96 -12.55 6.83
C GLU A 428 -8.26 -12.89 5.51
N ARG A 429 -7.79 -11.90 4.77
CA ARG A 429 -7.02 -12.08 3.54
C ARG A 429 -5.54 -12.38 3.79
N ILE A 430 -5.06 -12.16 5.01
CA ILE A 430 -3.65 -12.24 5.37
C ILE A 430 -3.40 -13.48 6.22
N LEU A 431 -2.48 -14.34 5.80
CA LEU A 431 -2.15 -15.56 6.52
C LEU A 431 -1.10 -15.28 7.62
N PRO A 432 -1.27 -15.84 8.84
CA PRO A 432 -0.30 -15.66 9.93
C PRO A 432 1.15 -16.00 9.53
N GLY A 433 1.34 -17.05 8.73
CA GLY A 433 2.67 -17.46 8.25
C GLY A 433 3.32 -16.46 7.27
N GLU A 434 2.52 -15.69 6.51
CA GLU A 434 3.03 -14.62 5.65
C GLU A 434 3.52 -13.43 6.48
N VAL A 435 2.76 -13.06 7.53
CA VAL A 435 3.14 -12.01 8.48
C VAL A 435 4.44 -12.37 9.20
N SER A 436 4.55 -13.61 9.74
CA SER A 436 5.76 -14.10 10.42
C SER A 436 6.98 -14.09 9.50
N LYS A 437 6.81 -14.53 8.24
CA LYS A 437 7.88 -14.54 7.24
C LYS A 437 8.35 -13.12 6.90
N ALA A 438 7.43 -12.18 6.72
CA ALA A 438 7.76 -10.78 6.46
C ALA A 438 8.49 -10.15 7.64
N ALA A 439 8.00 -10.33 8.86
CA ALA A 439 8.64 -9.83 10.08
C ALA A 439 10.05 -10.39 10.25
N ALA A 440 10.25 -11.71 10.06
CA ALA A 440 11.57 -12.34 10.10
C ALA A 440 12.54 -11.74 9.07
N SER A 441 12.07 -11.57 7.83
CA SER A 441 12.87 -11.04 6.73
C SER A 441 13.35 -9.62 7.01
N LEU A 442 12.41 -8.73 7.41
CA LEU A 442 12.72 -7.35 7.72
C LEU A 442 13.59 -7.22 8.98
N ALA A 443 13.37 -8.05 10.01
CA ALA A 443 14.20 -8.09 11.20
C ALA A 443 15.67 -8.41 10.88
N VAL A 444 15.91 -9.47 10.10
CA VAL A 444 17.28 -9.90 9.74
C VAL A 444 17.97 -8.84 8.87
N MET A 445 17.30 -8.32 7.83
CA MET A 445 17.89 -7.30 6.96
C MET A 445 18.23 -6.03 7.73
N THR A 446 17.30 -5.55 8.56
CA THR A 446 17.48 -4.37 9.40
C THR A 446 18.63 -4.58 10.39
N TYR A 447 18.65 -5.73 11.07
CA TYR A 447 19.71 -6.08 12.04
C TYR A 447 21.08 -6.07 11.41
N VAL A 448 21.29 -6.81 10.31
CA VAL A 448 22.63 -6.93 9.72
C VAL A 448 23.15 -5.58 9.22
N VAL A 449 22.31 -4.77 8.53
CA VAL A 449 22.72 -3.44 8.07
C VAL A 449 23.00 -2.48 9.24
N ALA A 450 22.23 -2.58 10.32
CA ALA A 450 22.47 -1.77 11.51
C ALA A 450 23.70 -2.24 12.33
N GLU A 451 24.10 -3.50 12.20
CA GLU A 451 25.21 -4.11 12.96
C GLU A 451 26.53 -4.10 12.21
N MET A 452 26.55 -4.20 10.87
CA MET A 452 27.80 -4.28 10.09
C MET A 452 28.70 -3.05 10.33
N PRO A 453 30.05 -3.21 10.34
CA PRO A 453 30.96 -2.10 10.65
C PRO A 453 30.93 -1.01 9.59
N GLU A 454 30.81 -1.37 8.32
CA GLU A 454 30.78 -0.44 7.19
C GLU A 454 29.34 0.00 6.87
N ARG A 455 29.19 1.19 6.29
CA ARG A 455 27.92 1.58 5.65
C ARG A 455 27.75 0.82 4.33
N LEU A 456 26.50 0.71 3.87
CA LEU A 456 26.24 0.27 2.50
C LEU A 456 26.98 1.18 1.51
N PRO A 457 27.63 0.63 0.48
CA PRO A 457 28.29 1.43 -0.55
C PRO A 457 27.29 2.34 -1.28
N LYS A 458 27.69 3.61 -1.51
CA LYS A 458 26.88 4.57 -2.27
C LYS A 458 27.10 4.44 -3.77
#